data_b879a4624ca928f59997e88d84e2db4b
#
_entry.id   b879a4624ca928f59997e88d84e2db4b
#
_cell.length_a   1.000
_cell.length_b   1.000
_cell.length_c   1.000
_cell.angle_alpha   90.00
_cell.angle_beta   90.00
_cell.angle_gamma   90.00
#
_symmetry.space_group_name_H-M   'P 1'
#
loop_
_entity.id
_entity.type
_entity.pdbx_description
1 polymer ?
#
loop_
_entity_poly.entity_id
_entity_poly.type
_entity_poly.pdbx_seq_one_letter_code
_entity_poly.pdbx_strand_id
1 'polypeptide(L)'
;MKDTTAKYREAAAGWSEGQYADPSSYLGHRADLIVSLGPPLQPGDTVLDLACGDAGLADHLLPRGLRYLGVDASEPMVAAARARLGARARVELGDLNDYAPAEPVAATTIFRAIYYARDRRELFRRIAGFTERKLVFDLNPRQYRMEDVAADLEAAGFDGLELRPFFSPQNVALPRPVAATLRAAERVGPLARAALRFRFSYLCAAYRR
;
A
#
# COMPACT_ATOMS: atom_id res chain seq x y z
N MET A 1 -24.87 7.78 1.30
CA MET A 1 -23.53 7.44 0.76
C MET A 1 -22.98 8.73 0.17
N LYS A 2 -21.98 9.38 0.80
CA LYS A 2 -21.37 10.61 0.24
C LYS A 2 -20.68 10.21 -1.06
N ASP A 3 -20.95 10.96 -2.12
CA ASP A 3 -20.34 10.75 -3.44
C ASP A 3 -18.81 10.92 -3.33
N THR A 4 -18.14 9.83 -3.02
CA THR A 4 -16.68 9.77 -2.86
C THR A 4 -15.99 10.05 -4.21
N THR A 5 -16.70 9.80 -5.31
CA THR A 5 -16.22 9.95 -6.69
C THR A 5 -16.01 11.43 -7.08
N ALA A 6 -16.86 12.33 -6.59
CA ALA A 6 -16.73 13.77 -6.87
C ALA A 6 -15.43 14.36 -6.30
N LYS A 7 -15.05 13.95 -5.06
CA LYS A 7 -13.81 14.39 -4.41
C LYS A 7 -12.56 14.02 -5.19
N TYR A 8 -12.55 12.86 -5.83
CA TYR A 8 -11.40 12.35 -6.57
C TYR A 8 -11.31 12.92 -8.00
N ARG A 9 -12.45 13.38 -8.55
CA ARG A 9 -12.50 13.90 -9.93
C ARG A 9 -11.68 15.19 -10.11
N GLU A 10 -11.77 16.12 -9.17
CA GLU A 10 -11.08 17.42 -9.24
C GLU A 10 -9.60 17.30 -8.87
N ALA A 11 -9.22 16.32 -8.07
CA ALA A 11 -7.88 16.16 -7.52
C ALA A 11 -7.03 15.09 -8.24
N ALA A 12 -7.56 14.41 -9.27
CA ALA A 12 -6.90 13.25 -9.88
C ALA A 12 -5.57 13.60 -10.54
N ALA A 13 -5.47 14.74 -11.23
CA ALA A 13 -4.22 15.20 -11.80
C ALA A 13 -3.29 15.72 -10.68
N GLY A 14 -2.17 15.01 -10.42
CA GLY A 14 -1.23 15.36 -9.35
C GLY A 14 -1.71 14.99 -7.96
N TRP A 15 -2.56 13.95 -7.83
CA TRP A 15 -3.07 13.49 -6.54
C TRP A 15 -1.94 13.18 -5.56
N SER A 16 -0.93 12.41 -5.96
CA SER A 16 0.20 12.07 -5.09
C SER A 16 1.00 13.31 -4.68
N GLU A 17 1.20 14.25 -5.59
CA GLU A 17 1.91 15.51 -5.31
C GLU A 17 1.14 16.40 -4.31
N GLY A 18 -0.18 16.41 -4.39
CA GLY A 18 -1.04 17.17 -3.47
C GLY A 18 -1.24 16.53 -2.10
N GLN A 19 -1.05 15.20 -2.00
CA GLN A 19 -1.31 14.45 -0.76
C GLN A 19 -0.11 14.39 0.18
N TYR A 20 1.12 14.58 -0.31
CA TYR A 20 2.34 14.44 0.48
C TYR A 20 3.21 15.70 0.37
N ALA A 21 3.73 16.17 1.50
CA ALA A 21 4.66 17.30 1.52
C ALA A 21 6.01 16.96 0.85
N ASP A 22 6.41 15.70 0.84
CA ASP A 22 7.54 15.14 0.10
C ASP A 22 7.13 13.78 -0.46
N PRO A 23 6.45 13.74 -1.64
CA PRO A 23 5.99 12.50 -2.27
C PRO A 23 7.12 11.51 -2.52
N SER A 24 8.26 12.00 -2.98
CA SER A 24 9.41 11.16 -3.33
C SER A 24 9.96 10.42 -2.11
N SER A 25 10.18 11.14 -1.00
CA SER A 25 10.67 10.54 0.24
C SER A 25 9.63 9.57 0.84
N TYR A 26 8.36 9.96 0.85
CA TYR A 26 7.28 9.17 1.43
C TYR A 26 7.03 7.88 0.64
N LEU A 27 6.80 7.98 -0.66
CA LEU A 27 6.51 6.84 -1.53
C LEU A 27 7.75 5.96 -1.76
N GLY A 28 8.94 6.58 -1.84
CA GLY A 28 10.20 5.85 -1.93
C GLY A 28 10.44 4.94 -0.72
N HIS A 29 10.23 5.47 0.50
CA HIS A 29 10.33 4.66 1.73
C HIS A 29 9.27 3.55 1.80
N ARG A 30 8.04 3.85 1.37
CA ARG A 30 6.98 2.84 1.26
C ARG A 30 7.37 1.73 0.30
N ALA A 31 7.93 2.06 -0.87
CA ALA A 31 8.41 1.09 -1.83
C ALA A 31 9.54 0.21 -1.27
N ASP A 32 10.49 0.79 -0.50
CA ASP A 32 11.53 0.03 0.18
C ASP A 32 10.95 -1.01 1.15
N LEU A 33 9.91 -0.63 1.89
CA LEU A 33 9.23 -1.54 2.81
C LEU A 33 8.40 -2.59 2.07
N ILE A 34 7.74 -2.25 0.96
CA ILE A 34 7.03 -3.23 0.12
C ILE A 34 8.00 -4.30 -0.36
N VAL A 35 9.19 -3.92 -0.80
CA VAL A 35 10.20 -4.88 -1.27
C VAL A 35 10.71 -5.76 -0.14
N SER A 36 11.04 -5.18 1.02
CA SER A 36 11.83 -5.83 2.05
C SER A 36 11.04 -6.46 3.21
N LEU A 37 9.82 -6.00 3.50
CA LEU A 37 9.01 -6.48 4.62
C LEU A 37 8.40 -7.84 4.28
N GLY A 38 8.51 -8.82 5.18
CA GLY A 38 8.15 -10.22 4.91
C GLY A 38 9.05 -10.85 3.83
N PRO A 39 8.59 -11.83 3.05
CA PRO A 39 9.35 -12.40 1.96
C PRO A 39 9.77 -11.32 0.95
N PRO A 40 11.08 -11.16 0.65
CA PRO A 40 11.54 -10.08 -0.23
C PRO A 40 11.08 -10.28 -1.67
N LEU A 41 10.72 -9.18 -2.32
CA LEU A 41 10.40 -9.19 -3.75
C LEU A 41 11.69 -9.12 -4.58
N GLN A 42 11.65 -9.76 -5.75
CA GLN A 42 12.76 -9.84 -6.70
C GLN A 42 12.46 -9.07 -7.98
N PRO A 43 13.47 -8.61 -8.73
CA PRO A 43 13.25 -8.08 -10.07
C PRO A 43 12.45 -9.07 -10.94
N GLY A 44 11.46 -8.55 -11.66
CA GLY A 44 10.50 -9.35 -12.44
C GLY A 44 9.23 -9.74 -11.70
N ASP A 45 9.18 -9.62 -10.36
CA ASP A 45 7.96 -9.84 -9.60
C ASP A 45 6.89 -8.79 -9.96
N THR A 46 5.62 -9.21 -10.03
CA THR A 46 4.50 -8.31 -10.28
C THR A 46 3.88 -7.85 -8.95
N VAL A 47 3.71 -6.55 -8.81
CA VAL A 47 2.97 -5.92 -7.70
C VAL A 47 1.64 -5.40 -8.21
N LEU A 48 0.54 -5.91 -7.66
CA LEU A 48 -0.80 -5.38 -7.83
C LEU A 48 -1.06 -4.32 -6.77
N ASP A 49 -1.35 -3.10 -7.17
CA ASP A 49 -1.69 -1.99 -6.27
C ASP A 49 -3.19 -1.69 -6.35
N LEU A 50 -3.95 -2.15 -5.35
CA LEU A 50 -5.40 -1.96 -5.25
C LEU A 50 -5.70 -0.60 -4.64
N ALA A 51 -6.60 0.17 -5.30
CA ALA A 51 -6.87 1.58 -5.03
C ALA A 51 -5.62 2.44 -5.22
N CYS A 52 -4.99 2.30 -6.38
CA CYS A 52 -3.68 2.87 -6.71
C CYS A 52 -3.68 4.41 -6.87
N GLY A 53 -4.85 5.04 -6.96
CA GLY A 53 -4.97 6.46 -7.25
C GLY A 53 -4.32 6.81 -8.59
N ASP A 54 -3.49 7.87 -8.62
CA ASP A 54 -2.72 8.30 -9.79
C ASP A 54 -1.43 7.47 -10.02
N ALA A 55 -1.30 6.34 -9.32
CA ALA A 55 -0.18 5.41 -9.40
C ALA A 55 1.20 6.02 -9.07
N GLY A 56 1.26 7.03 -8.20
CA GLY A 56 2.54 7.63 -7.78
C GLY A 56 3.52 6.63 -7.17
N LEU A 57 3.05 5.53 -6.57
CA LEU A 57 3.89 4.46 -6.03
C LEU A 57 4.68 3.73 -7.13
N ALA A 58 4.12 3.61 -8.34
CA ALA A 58 4.76 2.92 -9.45
C ALA A 58 6.12 3.53 -9.82
N ASP A 59 6.26 4.85 -9.75
CA ASP A 59 7.53 5.55 -10.05
C ASP A 59 8.68 5.14 -9.11
N HIS A 60 8.35 4.51 -7.98
CA HIS A 60 9.32 3.97 -7.02
C HIS A 60 9.48 2.44 -7.10
N LEU A 61 8.49 1.70 -7.58
CA LEU A 61 8.58 0.24 -7.72
C LEU A 61 9.25 -0.17 -9.05
N LEU A 62 8.91 0.49 -10.15
CA LEU A 62 9.46 0.20 -11.48
C LEU A 62 11.01 0.28 -11.55
N PRO A 63 11.68 1.30 -10.97
CA PRO A 63 13.14 1.37 -10.97
C PRO A 63 13.82 0.24 -10.17
N ARG A 64 13.08 -0.48 -9.32
CA ARG A 64 13.55 -1.66 -8.59
C ARG A 64 13.43 -2.96 -9.39
N GLY A 65 13.07 -2.84 -10.68
CA GLY A 65 12.89 -3.96 -11.59
C GLY A 65 11.57 -4.71 -11.44
N LEU A 66 10.63 -4.21 -10.63
CA LEU A 66 9.32 -4.81 -10.44
C LEU A 66 8.38 -4.48 -11.60
N ARG A 67 7.45 -5.36 -11.90
CA ARG A 67 6.31 -5.07 -12.76
C ARG A 67 5.17 -4.52 -11.91
N TYR A 68 4.41 -3.58 -12.47
CA TYR A 68 3.33 -2.91 -11.76
C TYR A 68 2.00 -3.07 -12.49
N LEU A 69 0.96 -3.42 -11.72
CA LEU A 69 -0.43 -3.43 -12.14
C LEU A 69 -1.23 -2.57 -11.16
N GLY A 70 -1.69 -1.40 -11.61
CA GLY A 70 -2.53 -0.51 -10.80
C GLY A 70 -4.00 -0.75 -11.04
N VAL A 71 -4.82 -0.68 -9.99
CA VAL A 71 -6.28 -0.78 -10.08
C VAL A 71 -6.90 0.29 -9.21
N ASP A 72 -7.82 1.05 -9.77
CA ASP A 72 -8.62 2.04 -9.02
C ASP A 72 -10.07 2.05 -9.52
N ALA A 73 -11.00 2.34 -8.62
CA ALA A 73 -12.43 2.41 -8.94
C ALA A 73 -12.83 3.75 -9.56
N SER A 74 -11.95 4.74 -9.56
CA SER A 74 -12.18 6.08 -10.07
C SER A 74 -11.62 6.23 -11.49
N GLU A 75 -12.51 6.39 -12.49
CA GLU A 75 -12.07 6.64 -13.87
C GLU A 75 -11.09 7.83 -14.00
N PRO A 76 -11.27 8.98 -13.32
CA PRO A 76 -10.29 10.07 -13.35
C PRO A 76 -8.92 9.66 -12.80
N MET A 77 -8.86 8.84 -11.74
CA MET A 77 -7.59 8.33 -11.20
C MET A 77 -6.92 7.38 -12.18
N VAL A 78 -7.68 6.46 -12.78
CA VAL A 78 -7.16 5.55 -13.82
C VAL A 78 -6.63 6.34 -15.02
N ALA A 79 -7.32 7.38 -15.45
CA ALA A 79 -6.85 8.23 -16.54
C ALA A 79 -5.54 8.96 -16.19
N ALA A 80 -5.44 9.52 -14.97
CA ALA A 80 -4.23 10.17 -14.48
C ALA A 80 -3.06 9.18 -14.36
N ALA A 81 -3.31 7.98 -13.81
CA ALA A 81 -2.34 6.91 -13.68
C ALA A 81 -1.81 6.44 -15.06
N ARG A 82 -2.71 6.24 -16.03
CA ARG A 82 -2.33 5.90 -17.42
C ARG A 82 -1.51 7.00 -18.09
N ALA A 83 -1.87 8.26 -17.88
CA ALA A 83 -1.10 9.40 -18.39
C ALA A 83 0.31 9.45 -17.76
N ARG A 84 0.43 9.21 -16.45
CA ARG A 84 1.71 9.14 -15.73
C ARG A 84 2.60 8.01 -16.21
N LEU A 85 2.04 6.82 -16.37
CA LEU A 85 2.82 5.60 -16.60
C LEU A 85 3.07 5.29 -18.08
N GLY A 86 2.17 5.70 -18.98
CA GLY A 86 2.24 5.37 -20.40
C GLY A 86 2.35 3.85 -20.60
N ALA A 87 3.31 3.43 -21.41
CA ALA A 87 3.56 2.00 -21.69
C ALA A 87 4.38 1.28 -20.58
N ARG A 88 4.82 1.98 -19.52
CA ARG A 88 5.68 1.40 -18.47
C ARG A 88 4.96 0.40 -17.57
N ALA A 89 3.64 0.51 -17.44
CA ALA A 89 2.83 -0.35 -16.58
C ALA A 89 1.35 -0.37 -16.99
N ARG A 90 0.62 -1.38 -16.53
CA ARG A 90 -0.83 -1.50 -16.77
C ARG A 90 -1.61 -0.81 -15.64
N VAL A 91 -2.70 -0.15 -16.02
CA VAL A 91 -3.68 0.41 -15.08
C VAL A 91 -5.08 0.06 -15.54
N GLU A 92 -5.87 -0.52 -14.65
CA GLU A 92 -7.22 -1.02 -14.92
C GLU A 92 -8.24 -0.32 -14.03
N LEU A 93 -9.46 -0.16 -14.55
CA LEU A 93 -10.60 0.28 -13.76
C LEU A 93 -11.17 -0.93 -13.01
N GLY A 94 -11.32 -0.81 -11.69
CA GLY A 94 -11.87 -1.90 -10.88
C GLY A 94 -12.04 -1.53 -9.42
N ASP A 95 -13.04 -2.14 -8.77
CA ASP A 95 -13.29 -1.98 -7.34
C ASP A 95 -12.43 -2.99 -6.55
N LEU A 96 -11.76 -2.53 -5.52
CA LEU A 96 -10.93 -3.37 -4.64
C LEU A 96 -11.73 -4.55 -4.03
N ASN A 97 -13.05 -4.41 -3.91
CA ASN A 97 -13.92 -5.46 -3.36
C ASN A 97 -14.23 -6.60 -4.34
N ASP A 98 -14.09 -6.36 -5.64
CA ASP A 98 -14.55 -7.32 -6.67
C ASP A 98 -13.44 -7.70 -7.65
N TYR A 99 -12.38 -6.89 -7.75
CA TYR A 99 -11.30 -7.09 -8.70
C TYR A 99 -10.45 -8.35 -8.39
N ALA A 100 -10.12 -9.08 -9.44
CA ALA A 100 -9.10 -10.13 -9.43
C ALA A 100 -8.25 -10.01 -10.72
N PRO A 101 -6.92 -10.13 -10.63
CA PRO A 101 -6.06 -10.09 -11.81
C PRO A 101 -6.23 -11.37 -12.63
N ALA A 102 -5.96 -11.28 -13.95
CA ALA A 102 -6.03 -12.43 -14.85
C ALA A 102 -4.99 -13.53 -14.53
N GLU A 103 -3.85 -13.12 -13.95
CA GLU A 103 -2.77 -14.01 -13.53
C GLU A 103 -2.40 -13.72 -12.08
N PRO A 104 -1.92 -14.73 -11.31
CA PRO A 104 -1.41 -14.51 -9.97
C PRO A 104 -0.29 -13.47 -9.96
N VAL A 105 -0.17 -12.76 -8.83
CA VAL A 105 0.82 -11.70 -8.63
C VAL A 105 1.71 -12.03 -7.43
N ALA A 106 2.96 -11.62 -7.47
CA ALA A 106 3.89 -11.87 -6.38
C ALA A 106 3.48 -11.12 -5.09
N ALA A 107 2.98 -9.90 -5.23
CA ALA A 107 2.49 -9.13 -4.10
C ALA A 107 1.26 -8.31 -4.46
N THR A 108 0.38 -8.11 -3.48
CA THR A 108 -0.71 -7.15 -3.54
C THR A 108 -0.47 -6.04 -2.52
N THR A 109 -0.75 -4.80 -2.88
CA THR A 109 -0.69 -3.66 -1.99
C THR A 109 -2.05 -2.98 -1.85
N ILE A 110 -2.37 -2.50 -0.65
CA ILE A 110 -3.56 -1.69 -0.36
C ILE A 110 -3.16 -0.58 0.59
N PHE A 111 -3.09 0.65 0.09
CA PHE A 111 -2.72 1.78 0.93
C PHE A 111 -3.83 2.80 1.04
N ARG A 112 -4.14 3.20 2.29
CA ARG A 112 -5.18 4.18 2.62
C ARG A 112 -6.56 3.83 2.03
N ALA A 113 -6.83 2.55 1.82
CA ALA A 113 -8.04 2.08 1.16
C ALA A 113 -8.72 0.88 1.84
N ILE A 114 -8.09 0.26 2.83
CA ILE A 114 -8.66 -0.92 3.52
C ILE A 114 -10.02 -0.63 4.17
N TYR A 115 -10.30 0.63 4.53
CA TYR A 115 -11.58 1.05 5.09
C TYR A 115 -12.73 1.14 4.05
N TYR A 116 -12.44 0.97 2.76
CA TYR A 116 -13.44 0.81 1.71
C TYR A 116 -13.85 -0.66 1.51
N ALA A 117 -13.20 -1.61 2.19
CA ALA A 117 -13.61 -3.00 2.17
C ALA A 117 -15.04 -3.12 2.73
N ARG A 118 -15.94 -3.75 1.96
CA ARG A 118 -17.31 -4.07 2.41
C ARG A 118 -17.27 -5.12 3.51
N ASP A 119 -16.39 -6.11 3.33
CA ASP A 119 -16.03 -7.14 4.31
C ASP A 119 -14.52 -7.38 4.21
N ARG A 120 -13.79 -7.07 5.29
CA ARG A 120 -12.33 -7.20 5.32
C ARG A 120 -11.87 -8.66 5.24
N ARG A 121 -12.59 -9.60 5.87
CA ARG A 121 -12.28 -11.02 5.83
C ARG A 121 -12.44 -11.58 4.41
N GLU A 122 -13.52 -11.23 3.76
CA GLU A 122 -13.76 -11.61 2.36
C GLU A 122 -12.69 -11.01 1.42
N LEU A 123 -12.35 -9.74 1.60
CA LEU A 123 -11.28 -9.08 0.86
C LEU A 123 -9.96 -9.84 1.01
N PHE A 124 -9.53 -10.16 2.23
CA PHE A 124 -8.28 -10.89 2.47
C PHE A 124 -8.31 -12.30 1.86
N ARG A 125 -9.42 -13.03 1.98
CA ARG A 125 -9.57 -14.36 1.38
C ARG A 125 -9.44 -14.31 -0.14
N ARG A 126 -10.07 -13.35 -0.78
CA ARG A 126 -9.99 -13.17 -2.22
C ARG A 126 -8.58 -12.79 -2.67
N ILE A 127 -7.93 -11.86 -1.98
CA ILE A 127 -6.54 -11.47 -2.25
C ILE A 127 -5.60 -12.68 -2.09
N ALA A 128 -5.81 -13.50 -1.08
CA ALA A 128 -5.03 -14.72 -0.87
C ALA A 128 -5.17 -15.72 -2.04
N GLY A 129 -6.28 -15.67 -2.79
CA GLY A 129 -6.52 -16.52 -3.95
C GLY A 129 -5.61 -16.22 -5.15
N PHE A 130 -5.09 -15.01 -5.27
CA PHE A 130 -4.25 -14.59 -6.40
C PHE A 130 -2.90 -13.98 -6.00
N THR A 131 -2.61 -13.86 -4.70
CA THR A 131 -1.34 -13.32 -4.20
C THR A 131 -0.42 -14.46 -3.77
N GLU A 132 0.73 -14.60 -4.42
CA GLU A 132 1.63 -15.72 -4.22
C GLU A 132 2.52 -15.57 -2.99
N ARG A 133 3.06 -14.38 -2.73
CA ARG A 133 4.05 -14.16 -1.66
C ARG A 133 3.51 -13.36 -0.49
N LYS A 134 3.00 -12.15 -0.73
CA LYS A 134 2.57 -11.27 0.36
C LYS A 134 1.53 -10.23 -0.02
N LEU A 135 0.70 -9.91 0.95
CA LEU A 135 -0.16 -8.72 0.98
C LEU A 135 0.50 -7.65 1.85
N VAL A 136 0.72 -6.45 1.32
CA VAL A 136 1.26 -5.31 2.07
C VAL A 136 0.22 -4.20 2.14
N PHE A 137 -0.07 -3.72 3.34
CA PHE A 137 -1.09 -2.69 3.54
C PHE A 137 -0.76 -1.82 4.74
N ASP A 138 -1.40 -0.64 4.83
CA ASP A 138 -1.27 0.21 5.99
C ASP A 138 -2.49 0.09 6.92
N LEU A 139 -2.24 0.19 8.22
CA LEU A 139 -3.27 0.21 9.25
C LEU A 139 -3.08 1.39 10.18
N ASN A 140 -4.22 1.97 10.58
CA ASN A 140 -4.28 2.89 11.68
C ASN A 140 -4.67 2.10 12.96
N PRO A 141 -3.77 1.96 13.96
CA PRO A 141 -4.03 1.18 15.17
C PRO A 141 -5.15 1.76 16.05
N ARG A 142 -5.65 2.94 15.74
CA ARG A 142 -6.81 3.54 16.42
C ARG A 142 -8.15 3.14 15.81
N GLN A 143 -8.13 2.67 14.56
CA GLN A 143 -9.34 2.26 13.84
C GLN A 143 -9.52 0.74 13.87
N TYR A 144 -8.41 -0.01 13.97
CA TYR A 144 -8.42 -1.46 13.88
C TYR A 144 -7.63 -2.08 15.04
N ARG A 145 -8.22 -3.05 15.70
CA ARG A 145 -7.50 -3.91 16.65
C ARG A 145 -6.65 -4.90 15.87
N MET A 146 -5.38 -4.98 16.23
CA MET A 146 -4.43 -5.84 15.51
C MET A 146 -4.78 -7.32 15.62
N GLU A 147 -5.34 -7.73 16.77
CA GLU A 147 -5.76 -9.12 17.00
C GLU A 147 -6.87 -9.52 16.01
N ASP A 148 -7.84 -8.63 15.76
CA ASP A 148 -8.94 -8.90 14.83
C ASP A 148 -8.42 -8.96 13.37
N VAL A 149 -7.47 -8.10 13.02
CA VAL A 149 -6.84 -8.11 11.69
C VAL A 149 -6.01 -9.37 11.48
N ALA A 150 -5.22 -9.78 12.49
CA ALA A 150 -4.41 -11.00 12.44
C ALA A 150 -5.29 -12.25 12.29
N ALA A 151 -6.40 -12.33 13.03
CA ALA A 151 -7.35 -13.43 12.92
C ALA A 151 -8.02 -13.50 11.53
N ASP A 152 -8.37 -12.35 10.94
CA ASP A 152 -8.93 -12.30 9.58
C ASP A 152 -7.91 -12.71 8.51
N LEU A 153 -6.63 -12.36 8.68
CA LEU A 153 -5.54 -12.77 7.79
C LEU A 153 -5.26 -14.27 7.89
N GLU A 154 -5.22 -14.82 9.12
CA GLU A 154 -5.04 -16.25 9.37
C GLU A 154 -6.19 -17.06 8.75
N ALA A 155 -7.43 -16.62 8.93
CA ALA A 155 -8.61 -17.22 8.31
C ALA A 155 -8.59 -17.14 6.76
N ALA A 156 -7.85 -16.19 6.18
CA ALA A 156 -7.63 -16.08 4.75
C ALA A 156 -6.45 -16.92 4.22
N GLY A 157 -5.68 -17.54 5.12
CA GLY A 157 -4.55 -18.40 4.77
C GLY A 157 -3.20 -17.70 4.74
N PHE A 158 -3.07 -16.53 5.40
CA PHE A 158 -1.78 -15.89 5.68
C PHE A 158 -1.36 -16.27 7.11
N ASP A 159 -0.27 -17.02 7.23
CA ASP A 159 0.24 -17.54 8.51
C ASP A 159 1.46 -16.76 9.05
N GLY A 160 1.99 -15.85 8.27
CA GLY A 160 3.02 -14.90 8.65
C GLY A 160 2.50 -13.46 8.64
N LEU A 161 2.84 -12.69 9.69
CA LEU A 161 2.52 -11.26 9.77
C LEU A 161 3.73 -10.50 10.34
N GLU A 162 4.26 -9.58 9.55
CA GLU A 162 5.29 -8.63 9.98
C GLU A 162 4.73 -7.22 10.00
N LEU A 163 5.00 -6.50 11.10
CA LEU A 163 4.53 -5.13 11.32
C LEU A 163 5.72 -4.19 11.39
N ARG A 164 5.64 -3.08 10.67
CA ARG A 164 6.63 -2.01 10.72
C ARG A 164 5.94 -0.68 10.98
N PRO A 165 6.29 0.04 12.06
CA PRO A 165 5.86 1.43 12.21
C PRO A 165 6.31 2.24 11.01
N PHE A 166 5.50 3.21 10.59
CA PHE A 166 5.81 4.06 9.46
C PHE A 166 5.85 5.52 9.96
N PHE A 167 7.07 6.04 10.14
CA PHE A 167 7.29 7.36 10.76
C PHE A 167 7.45 8.49 9.74
N SER A 168 7.40 8.20 8.45
CA SER A 168 7.41 9.24 7.44
C SER A 168 6.13 10.08 7.54
N PRO A 169 6.22 11.39 7.88
CA PRO A 169 5.03 12.23 7.98
C PRO A 169 4.47 12.51 6.59
N GLN A 170 3.15 12.59 6.51
CA GLN A 170 2.46 12.89 5.27
C GLN A 170 2.51 14.38 4.91
N ASN A 171 2.35 15.24 5.94
CA ASN A 171 2.09 16.67 5.77
C ASN A 171 3.31 17.57 6.06
N VAL A 172 4.48 16.97 6.28
CA VAL A 172 5.72 17.70 6.59
C VAL A 172 6.87 17.10 5.82
N ALA A 173 7.56 17.91 5.03
CA ALA A 173 8.83 17.53 4.42
C ALA A 173 9.93 17.57 5.49
N LEU A 174 10.65 16.48 5.66
CA LEU A 174 11.74 16.38 6.64
C LEU A 174 13.11 16.51 5.97
N PRO A 175 14.07 17.19 6.64
CA PRO A 175 15.47 17.11 6.22
C PRO A 175 15.94 15.65 6.12
N ARG A 176 16.76 15.34 5.11
CA ARG A 176 17.25 13.98 4.86
C ARG A 176 17.80 13.26 6.10
N PRO A 177 18.66 13.88 6.95
CA PRO A 177 19.19 13.19 8.13
C PRO A 177 18.09 12.85 9.15
N VAL A 178 17.10 13.72 9.32
CA VAL A 178 15.95 13.49 10.23
C VAL A 178 15.11 12.32 9.71
N ALA A 179 14.80 12.31 8.42
CA ALA A 179 14.07 11.20 7.80
C ALA A 179 14.82 9.87 7.95
N ALA A 180 16.15 9.86 7.75
CA ALA A 180 16.98 8.68 7.94
C ALA A 180 16.96 8.17 9.39
N THR A 181 17.04 9.07 10.37
CA THR A 181 16.96 8.71 11.80
C THR A 181 15.61 8.10 12.15
N LEU A 182 14.50 8.67 11.66
CA LEU A 182 13.16 8.12 11.89
C LEU A 182 13.01 6.73 11.27
N ARG A 183 13.50 6.52 10.04
CA ARG A 183 13.50 5.21 9.37
C ARG A 183 14.34 4.17 10.13
N ALA A 184 15.47 4.59 10.73
CA ALA A 184 16.26 3.72 11.61
C ALA A 184 15.47 3.36 12.88
N ALA A 185 14.77 4.33 13.49
CA ALA A 185 13.95 4.11 14.68
C ALA A 185 12.78 3.14 14.44
N GLU A 186 12.24 3.07 13.21
CA GLU A 186 11.21 2.08 12.83
C GLU A 186 11.65 0.63 13.04
N ARG A 187 12.97 0.37 13.04
CA ARG A 187 13.57 -0.97 13.23
C ARG A 187 13.81 -1.31 14.69
N VAL A 188 13.73 -0.33 15.59
CA VAL A 188 13.99 -0.53 17.03
C VAL A 188 12.67 -0.91 17.72
N GLY A 189 12.45 -2.21 17.93
CA GLY A 189 11.19 -2.78 18.37
C GLY A 189 10.50 -2.14 19.61
N PRO A 190 11.22 -1.84 20.73
CA PRO A 190 10.62 -1.18 21.88
C PRO A 190 10.19 0.27 21.59
N LEU A 191 11.06 1.05 20.91
CA LEU A 191 10.77 2.43 20.53
C LEU A 191 9.62 2.49 19.53
N ALA A 192 9.64 1.60 18.54
CA ALA A 192 8.60 1.48 17.55
C ALA A 192 7.24 1.22 18.19
N ARG A 193 7.15 0.25 19.13
CA ARG A 193 5.91 -0.05 19.87
C ARG A 193 5.43 1.10 20.74
N ALA A 194 6.34 1.83 21.39
CA ALA A 194 5.99 3.00 22.19
C ALA A 194 5.45 4.14 21.31
N ALA A 195 6.09 4.41 20.17
CA ALA A 195 5.70 5.48 19.26
C ALA A 195 4.31 5.26 18.63
N LEU A 196 3.87 4.00 18.46
CA LEU A 196 2.54 3.68 17.95
C LEU A 196 1.38 4.15 18.85
N ARG A 197 1.65 4.45 20.12
CA ARG A 197 0.69 5.14 21.01
C ARG A 197 0.42 6.58 20.56
N PHE A 198 1.27 7.17 19.73
CA PHE A 198 1.24 8.58 19.33
C PHE A 198 0.78 8.87 17.89
N ARG A 199 -0.02 8.03 17.24
CA ARG A 199 -0.68 8.32 15.94
C ARG A 199 0.06 7.90 14.67
N PHE A 200 1.01 7.02 14.73
CA PHE A 200 1.64 6.49 13.53
C PHE A 200 0.84 5.34 12.93
N SER A 201 0.97 5.14 11.62
CA SER A 201 0.44 3.97 10.93
C SER A 201 1.47 2.86 10.93
N TYR A 202 1.00 1.62 10.88
CA TYR A 202 1.83 0.46 10.56
C TYR A 202 1.81 0.18 9.07
N LEU A 203 2.94 -0.27 8.52
CA LEU A 203 2.90 -1.14 7.37
C LEU A 203 2.86 -2.60 7.86
N CYS A 204 1.95 -3.34 7.28
CA CYS A 204 1.74 -4.75 7.57
C CYS A 204 2.10 -5.54 6.32
N ALA A 205 2.92 -6.59 6.46
CA ALA A 205 3.10 -7.60 5.43
C ALA A 205 2.55 -8.93 5.95
N ALA A 206 1.46 -9.39 5.35
CA ALA A 206 0.90 -10.71 5.58
C ALA A 206 1.38 -11.65 4.47
N TYR A 207 1.85 -12.87 4.82
CA TYR A 207 2.45 -13.78 3.86
C TYR A 207 2.21 -15.24 4.28
N ARG A 208 2.43 -16.16 3.35
CA ARG A 208 2.47 -17.61 3.62
C ARG A 208 3.92 -18.04 3.85
N ARG A 209 4.13 -18.89 4.85
CA ARG A 209 5.42 -19.52 5.16
C ARG A 209 5.67 -20.77 4.35
#